data_83d563edb8e664b6ad25e4bf46976fb2
#
_entry.id   83d563edb8e664b6ad25e4bf46976fb2
#
_cell.length_a   1.000
_cell.length_b   1.000
_cell.length_c   1.000
_cell.angle_alpha   90.00
_cell.angle_beta   90.00
_cell.angle_gamma   90.00
#
_symmetry.space_group_name_H-M   'P 1'
#
loop_
_entity.id
_entity.type
_entity.pdbx_description
1 polymer ?
#
loop_
_entity_poly.entity_id
_entity_poly.type
_entity_poly.pdbx_seq_one_letter_code
_entity_poly.pdbx_strand_id
1 'polypeptide(L)'
;ALAPLLHEYGSRVRLVRKNVPLSFHEHARDAARAACCADEQGRGDRVAEALFTATDLTPEGCARVAQQAGLDMDLYRACLASQRPDAALERDRNDARAANVSGLPTLWIGRERFEGLQTAEAVRASIDRALRAPVAPRGG
;
A
#
# COMPACT_ATOMS: atom_id res chain seq x y z
N ALA A 1 -3.15 0.91 12.30
CA ALA A 1 -3.24 -0.10 11.25
C ALA A 1 -4.65 -0.10 10.64
N LEU A 2 -4.75 -0.15 9.30
CA LEU A 2 -6.04 -0.15 8.59
C LEU A 2 -6.64 -1.57 8.47
N ALA A 3 -5.82 -2.61 8.59
CA ALA A 3 -6.24 -3.99 8.34
C ALA A 3 -7.45 -4.45 9.19
N PRO A 4 -7.51 -4.23 10.52
CA PRO A 4 -8.67 -4.62 11.30
C PRO A 4 -9.94 -3.89 10.86
N LEU A 5 -9.81 -2.61 10.51
CA LEU A 5 -10.93 -1.80 10.04
C LEU A 5 -11.45 -2.30 8.69
N LEU A 6 -10.56 -2.59 7.75
CA LEU A 6 -10.94 -3.11 6.43
C LEU A 6 -11.62 -4.47 6.53
N HIS A 7 -11.23 -5.30 7.49
CA HIS A 7 -11.88 -6.58 7.74
C HIS A 7 -13.36 -6.43 8.12
N GLU A 8 -13.72 -5.38 8.88
CA GLU A 8 -15.11 -5.08 9.25
C GLU A 8 -15.99 -4.80 8.02
N TYR A 9 -15.42 -4.19 6.98
CA TYR A 9 -16.17 -3.82 5.76
C TYR A 9 -16.19 -4.93 4.70
N GLY A 10 -15.26 -5.88 4.77
CA GLY A 10 -15.19 -7.01 3.83
C GLY A 10 -15.10 -6.54 2.37
N SER A 11 -15.87 -7.17 1.49
CA SER A 11 -15.87 -6.87 0.04
C SER A 11 -16.49 -5.52 -0.34
N ARG A 12 -17.11 -4.80 0.61
CA ARG A 12 -17.71 -3.47 0.34
C ARG A 12 -16.68 -2.38 0.12
N VAL A 13 -15.45 -2.61 0.56
CA VAL A 13 -14.34 -1.66 0.47
C VAL A 13 -13.13 -2.34 -0.13
N ARG A 14 -12.46 -1.64 -1.03
CA ARG A 14 -11.18 -2.06 -1.60
C ARG A 14 -10.10 -1.05 -1.22
N LEU A 15 -9.01 -1.53 -0.63
CA LEU A 15 -7.81 -0.74 -0.41
C LEU A 15 -6.91 -0.77 -1.66
N VAL A 16 -6.46 0.39 -2.08
CA VAL A 16 -5.41 0.53 -3.09
C VAL A 16 -4.23 1.24 -2.42
N ARG A 17 -3.08 0.57 -2.36
CA ARG A 17 -1.84 1.14 -1.82
C ARG A 17 -1.01 1.75 -2.94
N LYS A 18 -0.41 2.89 -2.65
CA LYS A 18 0.62 3.53 -3.45
C LYS A 18 1.89 3.64 -2.62
N ASN A 19 3.00 3.17 -3.16
CA ASN A 19 4.26 3.12 -2.45
C ASN A 19 5.12 4.35 -2.81
N VAL A 20 5.32 5.23 -1.84
CA VAL A 20 6.16 6.43 -2.00
C VAL A 20 7.29 6.37 -0.96
N PRO A 21 8.36 5.60 -1.23
CA PRO A 21 9.47 5.50 -0.30
C PRO A 21 10.19 6.85 -0.16
N LEU A 22 10.36 7.29 1.09
CA LEU A 22 11.07 8.52 1.41
C LEU A 22 12.57 8.27 1.40
N SER A 23 13.32 9.16 0.74
CA SER A 23 14.76 8.99 0.50
C SER A 23 15.62 9.02 1.76
N PHE A 24 15.12 9.59 2.85
CA PHE A 24 15.83 9.68 4.13
C PHE A 24 15.57 8.48 5.06
N HIS A 25 14.69 7.55 4.68
CA HIS A 25 14.51 6.28 5.39
C HIS A 25 15.35 5.21 4.72
N GLU A 26 16.37 4.74 5.42
CA GLU A 26 17.17 3.60 4.97
C GLU A 26 16.26 2.39 4.73
N HIS A 27 16.49 1.67 3.65
CA HIS A 27 15.72 0.50 3.23
C HIS A 27 14.23 0.74 2.90
N ALA A 28 13.72 1.98 2.90
CA ALA A 28 12.33 2.24 2.49
C ALA A 28 12.07 1.79 1.05
N ARG A 29 13.06 1.94 0.16
CA ARG A 29 12.98 1.46 -1.22
C ARG A 29 12.97 -0.05 -1.30
N ASP A 30 13.78 -0.74 -0.49
CA ASP A 30 13.82 -2.21 -0.46
C ASP A 30 12.48 -2.78 -0.02
N ALA A 31 11.90 -2.24 1.05
CA ALA A 31 10.57 -2.60 1.53
C ALA A 31 9.48 -2.33 0.47
N ALA A 32 9.52 -1.19 -0.20
CA ALA A 32 8.56 -0.84 -1.25
C ALA A 32 8.67 -1.78 -2.46
N ARG A 33 9.89 -2.14 -2.89
CA ARG A 33 10.11 -3.12 -3.97
C ARG A 33 9.61 -4.50 -3.57
N ALA A 34 9.85 -4.92 -2.34
CA ALA A 34 9.35 -6.18 -1.80
C ALA A 34 7.82 -6.23 -1.83
N ALA A 35 7.15 -5.17 -1.42
CA ALA A 35 5.69 -5.05 -1.47
C ALA A 35 5.16 -5.11 -2.91
N CYS A 36 5.81 -4.42 -3.87
CA CYS A 36 5.44 -4.48 -5.29
C CYS A 36 5.55 -5.91 -5.85
N CYS A 37 6.63 -6.63 -5.53
CA CYS A 37 6.81 -8.01 -5.99
C CYS A 37 5.83 -9.00 -5.32
N ALA A 38 5.41 -8.70 -4.09
CA ALA A 38 4.37 -9.46 -3.43
C ALA A 38 2.98 -9.22 -4.05
N ASP A 39 2.74 -8.01 -4.53
CA ASP A 39 1.49 -7.63 -5.19
C ASP A 39 1.28 -8.41 -6.50
N GLU A 40 2.35 -8.66 -7.26
CA GLU A 40 2.32 -9.52 -8.45
C GLU A 40 1.82 -10.95 -8.15
N GLN A 41 1.98 -11.41 -6.91
CA GLN A 41 1.53 -12.72 -6.45
C GLN A 41 0.21 -12.66 -5.63
N GLY A 42 -0.48 -11.51 -5.62
CA GLY A 42 -1.71 -11.31 -4.86
C GLY A 42 -1.51 -11.30 -3.33
N ARG A 43 -0.29 -11.02 -2.86
CA ARG A 43 0.09 -11.00 -1.43
C ARG A 43 0.58 -9.63 -0.96
N GLY A 44 0.40 -8.59 -1.77
CA GLY A 44 0.91 -7.24 -1.49
C GLY A 44 0.43 -6.69 -0.16
N ASP A 45 -0.86 -6.76 0.14
CA ASP A 45 -1.39 -6.26 1.42
C ASP A 45 -0.80 -6.99 2.62
N ARG A 46 -0.68 -8.31 2.54
CA ARG A 46 -0.12 -9.13 3.63
C ARG A 46 1.34 -8.79 3.90
N VAL A 47 2.14 -8.64 2.84
CA VAL A 47 3.55 -8.28 2.96
C VAL A 47 3.69 -6.84 3.45
N ALA A 48 2.92 -5.89 2.92
CA ALA A 48 2.95 -4.51 3.37
C ALA A 48 2.63 -4.38 4.87
N GLU A 49 1.59 -5.04 5.37
CA GLU A 49 1.25 -5.05 6.81
C GLU A 49 2.40 -5.63 7.65
N ALA A 50 3.02 -6.72 7.21
CA ALA A 50 4.15 -7.33 7.91
C ALA A 50 5.39 -6.42 7.91
N LEU A 51 5.67 -5.71 6.81
CA LEU A 51 6.78 -4.76 6.74
C LEU A 51 6.61 -3.55 7.65
N PHE A 52 5.37 -3.11 7.93
CA PHE A 52 5.11 -2.01 8.87
C PHE A 52 5.53 -2.34 10.31
N THR A 53 5.58 -3.61 10.67
CA THR A 53 5.95 -4.07 12.01
C THR A 53 7.33 -4.74 12.04
N ALA A 54 7.96 -4.93 10.89
CA ALA A 54 9.28 -5.54 10.80
C ALA A 54 10.36 -4.62 11.37
N THR A 55 11.27 -5.20 12.13
CA THR A 55 12.44 -4.49 12.69
C THR A 55 13.64 -4.48 11.76
N ASP A 56 13.62 -5.32 10.74
CA ASP A 56 14.68 -5.47 9.74
C ASP A 56 14.07 -5.31 8.34
N LEU A 57 14.37 -4.18 7.70
CA LEU A 57 13.94 -3.84 6.34
C LEU A 57 15.06 -3.94 5.33
N THR A 58 16.20 -4.54 5.69
CA THR A 58 17.22 -4.90 4.71
C THR A 58 16.65 -5.81 3.61
N PRO A 59 17.31 -5.96 2.46
CA PRO A 59 16.85 -6.90 1.44
C PRO A 59 16.61 -8.32 1.98
N GLU A 60 17.46 -8.79 2.91
CA GLU A 60 17.33 -10.08 3.59
C GLU A 60 16.14 -10.12 4.54
N GLY A 61 15.90 -9.04 5.29
CA GLY A 61 14.74 -8.88 6.15
C GLY A 61 13.44 -8.91 5.37
N CYS A 62 13.38 -8.17 4.27
CA CYS A 62 12.25 -8.16 3.35
C CYS A 62 11.99 -9.55 2.74
N ALA A 63 13.05 -10.28 2.37
CA ALA A 63 12.93 -11.63 1.84
C ALA A 63 12.35 -12.61 2.88
N ARG A 64 12.74 -12.49 4.15
CA ARG A 64 12.15 -13.29 5.24
C ARG A 64 10.65 -13.02 5.39
N VAL A 65 10.25 -11.74 5.34
CA VAL A 65 8.82 -11.35 5.40
C VAL A 65 8.06 -11.94 4.21
N ALA A 66 8.61 -11.85 3.00
CA ALA A 66 8.01 -12.41 1.80
C ALA A 66 7.83 -13.93 1.91
N GLN A 67 8.85 -14.65 2.39
CA GLN A 67 8.79 -16.09 2.62
C GLN A 67 7.72 -16.47 3.66
N GLN A 68 7.66 -15.76 4.77
CA GLN A 68 6.65 -15.98 5.83
C GLN A 68 5.23 -15.67 5.34
N ALA A 69 5.09 -14.75 4.41
CA ALA A 69 3.82 -14.46 3.76
C ALA A 69 3.39 -15.53 2.74
N GLY A 70 4.24 -16.51 2.45
CA GLY A 70 3.95 -17.62 1.53
C GLY A 70 4.11 -17.27 0.06
N LEU A 71 5.05 -16.37 -0.26
CA LEU A 71 5.40 -16.07 -1.64
C LEU A 71 6.20 -17.24 -2.27
N ASP A 72 6.03 -17.41 -3.59
CA ASP A 72 7.00 -18.13 -4.40
C ASP A 72 8.28 -17.28 -4.46
N MET A 73 9.36 -17.79 -3.85
CA MET A 73 10.59 -17.05 -3.70
C MET A 73 11.42 -16.97 -4.99
N ASP A 74 11.19 -17.85 -5.96
CA ASP A 74 11.85 -17.76 -7.27
C ASP A 74 11.21 -16.65 -8.09
N LEU A 75 9.90 -16.55 -8.09
CA LEU A 75 9.17 -15.44 -8.70
C LEU A 75 9.50 -14.11 -8.00
N TYR A 76 9.60 -14.10 -6.68
CA TYR A 76 9.98 -12.92 -5.90
C TYR A 76 11.36 -12.41 -6.29
N ARG A 77 12.38 -13.28 -6.35
CA ARG A 77 13.74 -12.92 -6.75
C ARG A 77 13.81 -12.45 -8.20
N ALA A 78 13.08 -13.12 -9.10
CA ALA A 78 13.01 -12.72 -10.50
C ALA A 78 12.36 -11.34 -10.67
N CYS A 79 11.33 -11.04 -9.88
CA CYS A 79 10.72 -9.70 -9.85
C CYS A 79 11.74 -8.66 -9.37
N LEU A 80 12.41 -8.88 -8.25
CA LEU A 80 13.41 -7.95 -7.70
C LEU A 80 14.58 -7.71 -8.66
N ALA A 81 14.99 -8.71 -9.44
CA ALA A 81 16.05 -8.59 -10.44
C ALA A 81 15.61 -7.83 -11.70
N SER A 82 14.31 -7.65 -11.89
CA SER A 82 13.74 -6.92 -13.03
C SER A 82 13.60 -5.43 -12.76
N GLN A 83 13.22 -4.67 -13.79
CA GLN A 83 12.86 -3.25 -13.66
C GLN A 83 11.41 -3.01 -13.22
N ARG A 84 10.59 -4.07 -13.09
CA ARG A 84 9.15 -3.94 -12.81
C ARG A 84 8.85 -3.23 -11.49
N PRO A 85 9.47 -3.59 -10.34
CA PRO A 85 9.18 -2.90 -9.09
C PRO A 85 9.59 -1.42 -9.13
N ASP A 86 10.73 -1.09 -9.75
CA ASP A 86 11.16 0.31 -9.86
C ASP A 86 10.23 1.12 -10.76
N ALA A 87 9.75 0.54 -11.86
CA ALA A 87 8.75 1.18 -12.71
C ALA A 87 7.41 1.38 -11.99
N ALA A 88 7.00 0.44 -11.13
CA ALA A 88 5.81 0.59 -10.30
C ALA A 88 5.96 1.74 -9.29
N LEU A 89 7.10 1.82 -8.61
CA LEU A 89 7.39 2.91 -7.67
C LEU A 89 7.44 4.27 -8.34
N GLU A 90 7.95 4.35 -9.56
CA GLU A 90 7.96 5.61 -10.31
C GLU A 90 6.56 6.04 -10.71
N ARG A 91 5.69 5.11 -11.13
CA ARG A 91 4.27 5.42 -11.37
C ARG A 91 3.58 5.93 -10.10
N ASP A 92 3.78 5.27 -8.96
CA ASP A 92 3.20 5.68 -7.68
C ASP A 92 3.68 7.07 -7.26
N ARG A 93 4.97 7.37 -7.47
CA ARG A 93 5.55 8.70 -7.22
C ARG A 93 4.94 9.77 -8.12
N ASN A 94 4.76 9.47 -9.40
CA ASN A 94 4.15 10.40 -10.35
C ASN A 94 2.68 10.65 -10.01
N ASP A 95 1.93 9.63 -9.62
CA ASP A 95 0.55 9.76 -9.14
C ASP A 95 0.47 10.64 -7.88
N ALA A 96 1.39 10.45 -6.93
CA ALA A 96 1.46 11.26 -5.73
C ALA A 96 1.76 12.74 -6.04
N ARG A 97 2.67 13.01 -6.98
CA ARG A 97 2.95 14.38 -7.46
C ARG A 97 1.73 15.01 -8.12
N ALA A 98 1.07 14.27 -9.02
CA ALA A 98 -0.13 14.73 -9.71
C ALA A 98 -1.28 15.03 -8.75
N ALA A 99 -1.37 14.28 -7.64
CA ALA A 99 -2.34 14.49 -6.57
C ALA A 99 -1.89 15.53 -5.52
N ASN A 100 -0.77 16.22 -5.73
CA ASN A 100 -0.19 17.20 -4.80
C ASN A 100 -0.03 16.63 -3.37
N VAL A 101 0.48 15.41 -3.25
CA VAL A 101 0.81 14.80 -1.94
C VAL A 101 2.04 15.47 -1.39
N SER A 102 1.88 16.18 -0.27
CA SER A 102 2.94 16.92 0.40
C SER A 102 3.51 16.21 1.63
N GLY A 103 2.81 15.19 2.14
CA GLY A 103 3.23 14.42 3.31
C GLY A 103 2.62 13.03 3.33
N LEU A 104 3.19 12.16 4.16
CA LEU A 104 2.74 10.78 4.33
C LEU A 104 2.41 10.49 5.80
N PRO A 105 1.44 9.65 6.06
CA PRO A 105 0.52 9.04 5.11
C PRO A 105 -0.51 10.05 4.55
N THR A 106 -0.92 9.85 3.30
CA THR A 106 -2.08 10.54 2.72
C THR A 106 -3.09 9.49 2.27
N LEU A 107 -4.35 9.69 2.61
CA LEU A 107 -5.42 8.73 2.39
C LEU A 107 -6.61 9.40 1.71
N TRP A 108 -7.21 8.74 0.73
CA TRP A 108 -8.49 9.11 0.15
C TRP A 108 -9.54 8.06 0.49
N ILE A 109 -10.70 8.51 0.94
CA ILE A 109 -11.87 7.67 1.20
C ILE A 109 -13.05 8.29 0.43
N GLY A 110 -13.44 7.65 -0.65
CA GLY A 110 -14.35 8.29 -1.58
C GLY A 110 -13.76 9.59 -2.13
N ARG A 111 -14.34 10.72 -1.79
CA ARG A 111 -13.86 12.06 -2.19
C ARG A 111 -13.12 12.81 -1.08
N GLU A 112 -13.09 12.26 0.11
CA GLU A 112 -12.43 12.90 1.25
C GLU A 112 -10.93 12.57 1.25
N ARG A 113 -10.10 13.60 1.47
CA ARG A 113 -8.66 13.49 1.61
C ARG A 113 -8.25 13.73 3.05
N PHE A 114 -7.38 12.88 3.55
CA PHE A 114 -6.78 13.00 4.87
C PHE A 114 -5.25 13.02 4.74
N GLU A 115 -4.61 13.92 5.47
CA GLU A 115 -3.16 13.99 5.57
C GLU A 115 -2.75 13.67 7.01
N GLY A 116 -1.67 12.90 7.15
CA GLY A 116 -1.20 12.41 8.43
C GLY A 116 -2.02 11.24 8.99
N LEU A 117 -1.64 10.82 10.19
CA LEU A 117 -2.30 9.71 10.87
C LEU A 117 -3.73 10.07 11.28
N GLN A 118 -4.65 9.18 10.98
CA GLN A 118 -6.06 9.31 11.33
C GLN A 118 -6.45 8.30 12.40
N THR A 119 -7.45 8.65 13.21
CA THR A 119 -8.05 7.71 14.15
C THR A 119 -8.91 6.68 13.41
N ALA A 120 -9.05 5.48 13.97
CA ALA A 120 -9.93 4.45 13.41
C ALA A 120 -11.38 4.93 13.28
N GLU A 121 -11.84 5.77 14.23
CA GLU A 121 -13.18 6.35 14.22
C GLU A 121 -13.38 7.32 13.05
N ALA A 122 -12.41 8.19 12.80
CA ALA A 122 -12.47 9.13 11.68
C ALA A 122 -12.50 8.39 10.33
N VAL A 123 -11.66 7.37 10.17
CA VAL A 123 -11.63 6.53 8.97
C VAL A 123 -12.94 5.78 8.79
N ARG A 124 -13.47 5.15 9.85
CA ARG A 124 -14.76 4.44 9.82
C ARG A 124 -15.90 5.36 9.40
N ALA A 125 -16.00 6.53 10.03
CA ALA A 125 -17.02 7.50 9.71
C ALA A 125 -16.98 7.97 8.25
N SER A 126 -15.77 8.14 7.69
CA SER A 126 -15.61 8.50 6.28
C SER A 126 -15.98 7.35 5.34
N ILE A 127 -15.60 6.12 5.65
CA ILE A 127 -16.02 4.94 4.87
C ILE A 127 -17.54 4.81 4.86
N ASP A 128 -18.19 4.97 6.01
CA ASP A 128 -19.63 4.90 6.12
C ASP A 128 -20.33 5.99 5.30
N ARG A 129 -19.79 7.20 5.28
CA ARG A 129 -20.32 8.27 4.41
C ARG A 129 -20.14 7.90 2.94
N ALA A 130 -18.98 7.42 2.55
CA ALA A 130 -18.67 7.04 1.17
C ALA A 130 -19.59 5.92 0.67
N LEU A 131 -19.89 4.93 1.52
CA LEU A 131 -20.79 3.82 1.18
C LEU A 131 -22.27 4.25 1.05
N ARG A 132 -22.68 5.32 1.74
CA ARG A 132 -24.04 5.89 1.63
C ARG A 132 -24.19 6.86 0.47
N ALA A 133 -23.10 7.39 -0.06
CA ALA A 133 -23.16 8.32 -1.17
C ALA A 133 -23.68 7.60 -2.44
N PRO A 134 -24.59 8.24 -3.21
CA PRO A 134 -25.05 7.66 -4.47
C PRO A 134 -23.85 7.49 -5.41
N VAL A 135 -23.77 6.32 -6.04
CA VAL A 135 -22.75 6.05 -7.07
C VAL A 135 -22.99 7.02 -8.22
N ALA A 136 -22.05 7.94 -8.46
CA ALA A 136 -22.13 8.80 -9.62
C ALA A 136 -22.14 7.91 -10.88
N PRO A 137 -23.04 8.15 -11.85
CA PRO A 137 -23.05 7.37 -13.09
C PRO A 137 -21.68 7.50 -13.73
N ARG A 138 -21.07 6.35 -14.09
CA ARG A 138 -19.83 6.34 -14.86
C ARG A 138 -20.17 7.04 -16.17
N GLY A 139 -19.60 8.21 -16.38
CA GLY A 139 -19.70 8.89 -17.65
C GLY A 139 -19.29 7.95 -18.77
N GLY A 140 -20.17 7.77 -19.74
CA GLY A 140 -19.92 6.97 -20.93
C GLY A 140 -18.84 7.58 -21.82
#